data_2101359bc820b444dc6d6f163e933d61
#
_entry.id   2101359bc820b444dc6d6f163e933d61
#
_cell.length_a   1.000
_cell.length_b   1.000
_cell.length_c   1.000
_cell.angle_alpha   90.00
_cell.angle_beta   90.00
_cell.angle_gamma   90.00
#
_symmetry.space_group_name_H-M   'P 1'
#
loop_
_entity.id
_entity.type
_entity.pdbx_description
1 polymer ?
#
loop_
_entity_poly.entity_id
_entity_poly.type
_entity_poly.pdbx_seq_one_letter_code
_entity_poly.pdbx_strand_id
1 'polypeptide(L)'
;RARGLHVPVPRGVVSSRTSLWSLLTPVLVASATLGVVDLPTPVLDELADRLDAQAEACRPSSECFVNPAKIAAQTLVETVPVVLGDGPLMGVAAHRAVAGLARTARIPATYGSLPDAASQVVATFGGPYTAAGGQGVGARSGGRGAPGGAGGRDIFADPFLDAPEEPPLGLLMLREGGRDIPPAQSSLADLVLQEAHDVGVRVHEVSSEAGHPAVRLAEVMALTDFLSTYAALGLGLDPSTNPHVANLRAAGHP
;
A
#
# COMPACT_ATOMS: atom_id res chain seq x y z
N ARG A 1 26.52 -31.61 -6.67
CA ARG A 1 26.17 -30.75 -5.51
C ARG A 1 27.01 -29.49 -5.63
N ALA A 2 26.34 -28.31 -5.75
CA ALA A 2 27.05 -27.03 -5.73
C ALA A 2 27.68 -26.82 -4.34
N ARG A 3 28.96 -26.46 -4.31
CA ARG A 3 29.65 -26.02 -3.09
C ARG A 3 29.29 -24.56 -2.85
N GLY A 4 28.09 -24.30 -2.31
CA GLY A 4 27.65 -22.95 -1.96
C GLY A 4 27.90 -22.65 -0.50
N LEU A 5 28.19 -21.39 -0.19
CA LEU A 5 28.14 -20.86 1.17
C LEU A 5 26.69 -20.81 1.62
N HIS A 6 26.37 -21.39 2.77
CA HIS A 6 25.05 -21.36 3.37
C HIS A 6 25.06 -20.43 4.58
N VAL A 7 24.22 -19.40 4.55
CA VAL A 7 23.98 -18.53 5.70
C VAL A 7 22.69 -18.97 6.37
N PRO A 8 22.75 -19.51 7.61
CA PRO A 8 21.57 -19.96 8.30
C PRO A 8 20.71 -18.76 8.74
N VAL A 9 19.41 -18.84 8.50
CA VAL A 9 18.42 -17.87 8.99
C VAL A 9 17.74 -18.46 10.23
N PRO A 10 17.42 -17.67 11.27
CA PRO A 10 16.73 -18.15 12.46
C PRO A 10 15.47 -18.93 12.12
N ARG A 11 15.27 -20.07 12.78
CA ARG A 11 14.03 -20.87 12.66
C ARG A 11 13.01 -20.41 13.69
N GLY A 12 11.72 -20.66 13.43
CA GLY A 12 10.66 -20.34 14.40
C GLY A 12 9.97 -19.01 14.12
N VAL A 13 10.18 -18.41 12.96
CA VAL A 13 9.40 -17.25 12.51
C VAL A 13 7.95 -17.66 12.24
N VAL A 14 7.00 -16.87 12.72
CA VAL A 14 5.56 -17.16 12.62
C VAL A 14 5.10 -17.26 11.16
N SER A 15 5.65 -16.43 10.29
CA SER A 15 5.32 -16.40 8.86
C SER A 15 6.46 -15.81 8.05
N SER A 16 6.69 -16.35 6.84
CA SER A 16 7.62 -15.72 5.88
C SER A 16 7.22 -14.29 5.48
N ARG A 17 5.96 -13.93 5.63
CA ARG A 17 5.45 -12.57 5.37
C ARG A 17 5.99 -11.55 6.36
N THR A 18 6.09 -11.93 7.64
CA THR A 18 6.57 -11.08 8.73
C THR A 18 8.07 -11.21 8.98
N SER A 19 8.77 -12.00 8.16
CA SER A 19 10.20 -12.31 8.31
C SER A 19 11.05 -11.72 7.19
N LEU A 20 10.55 -10.65 6.54
CA LEU A 20 11.24 -10.04 5.40
C LEU A 20 12.69 -9.72 5.74
N TRP A 21 12.93 -9.01 6.82
CA TRP A 21 14.27 -8.54 7.19
C TRP A 21 15.20 -9.68 7.56
N SER A 22 14.70 -10.71 8.25
CA SER A 22 15.49 -11.92 8.55
C SER A 22 15.95 -12.67 7.28
N LEU A 23 15.18 -12.58 6.19
CA LEU A 23 15.50 -13.22 4.91
C LEU A 23 16.28 -12.30 3.97
N LEU A 24 15.98 -11.01 3.97
CA LEU A 24 16.58 -10.03 3.05
C LEU A 24 17.96 -9.57 3.52
N THR A 25 18.18 -9.37 4.81
CA THR A 25 19.46 -8.86 5.34
C THR A 25 20.66 -9.74 4.93
N PRO A 26 20.62 -11.08 5.04
CA PRO A 26 21.73 -11.92 4.57
C PRO A 26 22.00 -11.76 3.06
N VAL A 27 20.96 -11.53 2.25
CA VAL A 27 21.10 -11.30 0.80
C VAL A 27 21.75 -9.96 0.54
N LEU A 28 21.34 -8.92 1.25
CA LEU A 28 21.93 -7.58 1.14
C LEU A 28 23.40 -7.56 1.54
N VAL A 29 23.75 -8.21 2.66
CA VAL A 29 25.13 -8.33 3.12
C VAL A 29 25.99 -9.11 2.12
N ALA A 30 25.48 -10.21 1.59
CA ALA A 30 26.18 -10.98 0.56
C ALA A 30 26.38 -10.15 -0.72
N SER A 31 25.36 -9.40 -1.15
CA SER A 31 25.44 -8.54 -2.33
C SER A 31 26.45 -7.40 -2.14
N ALA A 32 26.50 -6.81 -0.94
CA ALA A 32 27.50 -5.80 -0.59
C ALA A 32 28.91 -6.38 -0.58
N THR A 33 29.10 -7.60 -0.01
CA THR A 33 30.39 -8.28 0.01
C THR A 33 30.89 -8.59 -1.41
N LEU A 34 29.99 -8.85 -2.34
CA LEU A 34 30.29 -9.10 -3.75
C LEU A 34 30.45 -7.81 -4.57
N GLY A 35 30.25 -6.64 -3.96
CA GLY A 35 30.34 -5.35 -4.65
C GLY A 35 29.18 -5.06 -5.61
N VAL A 36 28.05 -5.75 -5.47
CA VAL A 36 26.85 -5.55 -6.30
C VAL A 36 26.04 -4.33 -5.83
N VAL A 37 26.03 -4.09 -4.52
CA VAL A 37 25.37 -2.94 -3.89
C VAL A 37 26.34 -2.23 -2.97
N ASP A 38 26.23 -0.92 -2.86
CA ASP A 38 26.96 -0.12 -1.88
C ASP A 38 26.15 -0.07 -0.57
N LEU A 39 26.53 -0.90 0.40
CA LEU A 39 25.84 -1.01 1.68
C LEU A 39 26.89 -1.22 2.80
N PRO A 40 27.61 -0.17 3.19
CA PRO A 40 28.59 -0.24 4.25
C PRO A 40 27.96 -0.48 5.62
N THR A 41 28.72 -1.01 6.58
CA THR A 41 28.23 -1.36 7.92
C THR A 41 27.45 -0.22 8.59
N PRO A 42 27.90 1.05 8.58
CA PRO A 42 27.11 2.13 9.19
C PRO A 42 25.71 2.31 8.61
N VAL A 43 25.51 2.00 7.33
CA VAL A 43 24.16 2.04 6.69
C VAL A 43 23.31 0.87 7.18
N LEU A 44 23.89 -0.30 7.45
CA LEU A 44 23.18 -1.43 8.05
C LEU A 44 22.76 -1.13 9.48
N ASP A 45 23.60 -0.45 10.25
CA ASP A 45 23.28 0.00 11.61
C ASP A 45 22.16 1.03 11.57
N GLU A 46 22.23 2.05 10.71
CA GLU A 46 21.16 3.03 10.49
C GLU A 46 19.84 2.38 10.07
N LEU A 47 19.91 1.35 9.19
CA LEU A 47 18.74 0.61 8.76
C LEU A 47 18.08 -0.12 9.93
N ALA A 48 18.86 -0.76 10.81
CA ALA A 48 18.36 -1.42 12.00
C ALA A 48 17.69 -0.42 12.95
N ASP A 49 18.36 0.70 13.25
CA ASP A 49 17.82 1.76 14.11
C ASP A 49 16.51 2.34 13.55
N ARG A 50 16.42 2.52 12.22
CA ARG A 50 15.21 3.01 11.57
C ARG A 50 14.05 2.01 11.65
N LEU A 51 14.34 0.71 11.51
CA LEU A 51 13.34 -0.35 11.69
C LEU A 51 12.83 -0.41 13.14
N ASP A 52 13.71 -0.25 14.12
CA ASP A 52 13.34 -0.21 15.54
C ASP A 52 12.50 1.03 15.85
N ALA A 53 12.85 2.19 15.30
CA ALA A 53 12.06 3.42 15.42
C ALA A 53 10.65 3.26 14.84
N GLN A 54 10.52 2.63 13.66
CA GLN A 54 9.22 2.34 13.06
C GLN A 54 8.42 1.34 13.90
N ALA A 55 9.06 0.31 14.44
CA ALA A 55 8.40 -0.66 15.30
C ALA A 55 7.86 0.01 16.58
N GLU A 56 8.61 0.94 17.16
CA GLU A 56 8.16 1.72 18.32
C GLU A 56 7.01 2.67 17.98
N ALA A 57 7.08 3.41 16.88
CA ALA A 57 6.01 4.31 16.44
C ALA A 57 4.71 3.55 16.11
N CYS A 58 4.84 2.38 15.50
CA CYS A 58 3.73 1.55 15.05
C CYS A 58 3.31 0.47 16.07
N ARG A 59 3.82 0.48 17.28
CA ARG A 59 3.50 -0.56 18.30
C ARG A 59 2.00 -0.61 18.61
N PRO A 60 1.45 -1.77 19.00
CA PRO A 60 0.02 -1.92 19.30
C PRO A 60 -0.51 -1.00 20.39
N SER A 61 0.31 -0.70 21.41
CA SER A 61 -0.03 0.18 22.54
C SER A 61 -0.04 1.67 22.20
N SER A 62 0.49 2.07 21.04
CA SER A 62 0.42 3.46 20.57
C SER A 62 -1.01 3.82 20.19
N GLU A 63 -1.48 4.99 20.63
CA GLU A 63 -2.85 5.46 20.38
C GLU A 63 -3.15 5.56 18.88
N CYS A 64 -4.43 5.35 18.49
CA CYS A 64 -4.82 5.31 17.09
C CYS A 64 -4.52 6.61 16.32
N PHE A 65 -4.65 7.75 17.01
CA PHE A 65 -4.46 9.09 16.41
C PHE A 65 -3.00 9.54 16.29
N VAL A 66 -2.03 8.80 16.84
CA VAL A 66 -0.59 9.07 16.71
C VAL A 66 0.16 7.95 16.01
N ASN A 67 -0.44 6.78 15.85
CA ASN A 67 0.18 5.64 15.21
C ASN A 67 0.03 5.75 13.68
N PRO A 68 1.11 5.99 12.93
CA PRO A 68 1.02 6.28 11.50
C PRO A 68 0.44 5.10 10.70
N ALA A 69 0.73 3.86 11.08
CA ALA A 69 0.22 2.69 10.39
C ALA A 69 -1.28 2.47 10.67
N LYS A 70 -1.77 2.80 11.87
CA LYS A 70 -3.21 2.72 12.18
C LYS A 70 -3.99 3.79 11.42
N ILE A 71 -3.46 5.03 11.35
CA ILE A 71 -4.08 6.12 10.58
C ILE A 71 -4.18 5.74 9.10
N ALA A 72 -3.08 5.26 8.51
CA ALA A 72 -3.07 4.81 7.13
C ALA A 72 -4.05 3.63 6.89
N ALA A 73 -4.11 2.67 7.81
CA ALA A 73 -5.04 1.55 7.72
C ALA A 73 -6.51 2.02 7.73
N GLN A 74 -6.87 2.94 8.62
CA GLN A 74 -8.23 3.51 8.70
C GLN A 74 -8.64 4.21 7.40
N THR A 75 -7.69 4.90 6.73
CA THR A 75 -7.97 5.55 5.45
C THR A 75 -8.31 4.56 4.35
N LEU A 76 -7.69 3.36 4.36
CA LEU A 76 -7.75 2.40 3.24
C LEU A 76 -8.77 1.28 3.43
N VAL A 77 -9.16 0.93 4.66
CA VAL A 77 -9.97 -0.28 4.95
C VAL A 77 -11.30 -0.32 4.20
N GLU A 78 -11.95 0.81 4.01
CA GLU A 78 -13.25 0.92 3.34
C GLU A 78 -13.14 1.48 1.91
N THR A 79 -12.00 1.29 1.25
CA THR A 79 -11.75 1.83 -0.08
C THR A 79 -11.35 0.75 -1.07
N VAL A 80 -11.30 1.11 -2.35
CA VAL A 80 -10.56 0.38 -3.38
C VAL A 80 -9.15 0.98 -3.44
N PRO A 81 -8.12 0.36 -2.83
CA PRO A 81 -6.84 0.99 -2.67
C PRO A 81 -6.01 1.01 -3.95
N VAL A 82 -5.42 2.16 -4.23
CA VAL A 82 -4.33 2.33 -5.19
C VAL A 82 -3.10 2.78 -4.40
N VAL A 83 -1.97 2.14 -4.59
CA VAL A 83 -0.70 2.48 -3.94
C VAL A 83 0.26 3.01 -4.99
N LEU A 84 0.63 4.28 -4.91
CA LEU A 84 1.61 4.89 -5.79
C LEU A 84 2.94 5.11 -5.08
N GLY A 85 4.02 4.72 -5.75
CA GLY A 85 5.38 5.07 -5.34
C GLY A 85 5.89 6.26 -6.12
N ASP A 86 6.35 7.28 -5.43
CA ASP A 86 7.01 8.45 -6.02
C ASP A 86 8.45 8.07 -6.40
N GLY A 87 8.64 7.72 -7.65
CA GLY A 87 9.91 7.22 -8.18
C GLY A 87 10.13 5.71 -8.03
N PRO A 88 11.23 5.19 -8.59
CA PRO A 88 11.47 3.75 -8.68
C PRO A 88 11.61 3.06 -7.31
N LEU A 89 12.25 3.72 -6.35
CA LEU A 89 12.48 3.16 -5.02
C LEU A 89 11.15 2.95 -4.28
N MET A 90 10.29 3.96 -4.28
CA MET A 90 8.96 3.86 -3.66
C MET A 90 8.01 2.98 -4.48
N GLY A 91 8.24 2.80 -5.77
CA GLY A 91 7.56 1.80 -6.58
C GLY A 91 7.76 0.37 -6.06
N VAL A 92 8.96 0.05 -5.58
CA VAL A 92 9.23 -1.24 -4.91
C VAL A 92 8.45 -1.36 -3.60
N ALA A 93 8.40 -0.29 -2.81
CA ALA A 93 7.60 -0.25 -1.58
C ALA A 93 6.10 -0.39 -1.88
N ALA A 94 5.60 0.26 -2.93
CA ALA A 94 4.21 0.17 -3.37
C ALA A 94 3.82 -1.27 -3.77
N HIS A 95 4.68 -1.94 -4.54
CA HIS A 95 4.48 -3.35 -4.87
C HIS A 95 4.42 -4.24 -3.61
N ARG A 96 5.32 -4.00 -2.65
CA ARG A 96 5.32 -4.72 -1.37
C ARG A 96 4.05 -4.45 -0.57
N ALA A 97 3.61 -3.19 -0.49
CA ALA A 97 2.41 -2.78 0.24
C ALA A 97 1.15 -3.48 -0.29
N VAL A 98 0.97 -3.54 -1.61
CA VAL A 98 -0.14 -4.24 -2.25
C VAL A 98 -0.10 -5.74 -1.95
N ALA A 99 1.07 -6.36 -2.00
CA ALA A 99 1.22 -7.76 -1.60
C ALA A 99 0.86 -7.99 -0.12
N GLY A 100 1.21 -7.05 0.77
CA GLY A 100 0.83 -7.04 2.19
C GLY A 100 -0.68 -6.92 2.38
N LEU A 101 -1.31 -5.94 1.75
CA LEU A 101 -2.77 -5.73 1.78
C LEU A 101 -3.52 -7.00 1.32
N ALA A 102 -3.12 -7.57 0.19
CA ALA A 102 -3.78 -8.77 -0.35
C ALA A 102 -3.60 -9.99 0.56
N ARG A 103 -2.38 -10.25 1.05
CA ARG A 103 -2.06 -11.48 1.78
C ARG A 103 -2.40 -11.43 3.26
N THR A 104 -2.36 -10.25 3.88
CA THR A 104 -2.57 -10.05 5.32
C THR A 104 -3.97 -9.53 5.59
N ALA A 105 -4.36 -8.42 4.96
CA ALA A 105 -5.67 -7.80 5.13
C ALA A 105 -6.76 -8.35 4.19
N ARG A 106 -6.39 -9.15 3.18
CA ARG A 106 -7.31 -9.71 2.16
C ARG A 106 -8.01 -8.64 1.33
N ILE A 107 -7.38 -7.47 1.23
CA ILE A 107 -7.85 -6.33 0.44
C ILE A 107 -7.16 -6.37 -0.92
N PRO A 108 -7.89 -6.51 -2.04
CA PRO A 108 -7.31 -6.35 -3.36
C PRO A 108 -6.92 -4.88 -3.58
N ALA A 109 -5.73 -4.66 -4.09
CA ALA A 109 -5.22 -3.33 -4.35
C ALA A 109 -4.38 -3.31 -5.63
N THR A 110 -4.24 -2.14 -6.24
CA THR A 110 -3.33 -1.94 -7.38
C THR A 110 -2.15 -1.08 -6.97
N TYR A 111 -1.04 -1.18 -7.69
CA TYR A 111 0.13 -0.34 -7.46
C TYR A 111 0.66 0.25 -8.75
N GLY A 112 1.42 1.35 -8.61
CA GLY A 112 2.15 1.95 -9.69
C GLY A 112 3.38 2.71 -9.20
N SER A 113 4.26 3.05 -10.13
CA SER A 113 5.42 3.91 -9.88
C SER A 113 5.30 5.15 -10.75
N LEU A 114 5.50 6.32 -10.17
CA LEU A 114 5.62 7.56 -10.92
C LEU A 114 7.00 7.64 -11.60
N PRO A 115 7.11 8.19 -12.81
CA PRO A 115 6.03 8.85 -13.58
C PRO A 115 5.13 7.89 -14.37
N ASP A 116 5.51 6.64 -14.59
CA ASP A 116 4.91 5.72 -15.56
C ASP A 116 3.42 5.47 -15.32
N ALA A 117 3.02 5.34 -14.06
CA ALA A 117 1.64 5.05 -13.69
C ALA A 117 0.73 6.29 -13.57
N ALA A 118 1.26 7.51 -13.70
CA ALA A 118 0.50 8.74 -13.45
C ALA A 118 -0.79 8.82 -14.26
N SER A 119 -0.69 8.72 -15.58
CA SER A 119 -1.85 8.82 -16.47
C SER A 119 -2.87 7.70 -16.24
N GLN A 120 -2.40 6.48 -15.98
CA GLN A 120 -3.26 5.33 -15.71
C GLN A 120 -4.08 5.53 -14.43
N VAL A 121 -3.45 6.01 -13.37
CA VAL A 121 -4.12 6.20 -12.08
C VAL A 121 -5.04 7.41 -12.11
N VAL A 122 -4.59 8.56 -12.64
CA VAL A 122 -5.44 9.76 -12.77
C VAL A 122 -6.67 9.50 -13.65
N ALA A 123 -6.55 8.66 -14.67
CA ALA A 123 -7.72 8.26 -15.47
C ALA A 123 -8.81 7.57 -14.63
N THR A 124 -8.47 6.87 -13.56
CA THR A 124 -9.47 6.24 -12.66
C THR A 124 -10.23 7.24 -11.80
N PHE A 125 -9.74 8.47 -11.65
CA PHE A 125 -10.38 9.53 -10.88
C PHE A 125 -11.68 10.04 -11.51
N GLY A 126 -11.89 9.80 -12.80
CA GLY A 126 -13.18 10.02 -13.45
C GLY A 126 -14.11 8.78 -13.44
N GLY A 127 -13.75 7.74 -12.70
CA GLY A 127 -14.47 6.46 -12.65
C GLY A 127 -15.54 6.37 -11.57
N PRO A 128 -16.21 5.22 -11.45
CA PRO A 128 -17.36 5.04 -10.58
C PRO A 128 -17.04 5.13 -9.08
N TYR A 129 -15.79 4.98 -8.69
CA TYR A 129 -15.36 4.97 -7.29
C TYR A 129 -14.98 6.37 -6.75
N THR A 130 -15.33 7.42 -7.46
CA THR A 130 -15.09 8.83 -7.05
C THR A 130 -16.38 9.62 -7.03
N ALA A 131 -16.40 10.73 -6.29
CA ALA A 131 -17.57 11.59 -6.19
C ALA A 131 -18.00 12.15 -7.56
N ALA A 132 -17.06 12.39 -8.46
CA ALA A 132 -17.32 12.87 -9.82
C ALA A 132 -17.96 11.80 -10.72
N GLY A 133 -17.59 10.54 -10.55
CA GLY A 133 -18.10 9.41 -11.34
C GLY A 133 -19.39 8.80 -10.79
N GLY A 134 -19.58 8.81 -9.47
CA GLY A 134 -20.76 8.25 -8.80
C GLY A 134 -22.08 8.92 -9.20
N GLN A 135 -22.04 10.17 -9.66
CA GLN A 135 -23.23 10.83 -10.22
C GLN A 135 -23.70 10.24 -11.55
N GLY A 136 -22.87 9.47 -12.24
CA GLY A 136 -23.19 8.86 -13.55
C GLY A 136 -23.64 7.40 -13.48
N VAL A 137 -23.25 6.64 -12.45
CA VAL A 137 -23.50 5.19 -12.37
C VAL A 137 -24.85 4.87 -11.73
N GLY A 138 -25.27 5.63 -10.73
CA GLY A 138 -26.63 5.52 -10.15
C GLY A 138 -27.75 5.84 -11.12
N ALA A 139 -27.44 6.58 -12.21
CA ALA A 139 -28.42 6.87 -13.27
C ALA A 139 -28.60 5.71 -14.27
N ARG A 140 -27.79 4.65 -14.22
CA ARG A 140 -27.81 3.54 -15.21
C ARG A 140 -28.48 2.25 -14.72
N SER A 141 -28.79 2.10 -13.44
CA SER A 141 -29.47 0.91 -12.90
C SER A 141 -31.00 0.98 -13.00
N GLY A 142 -31.56 2.06 -13.52
CA GLY A 142 -33.00 2.23 -13.76
C GLY A 142 -33.43 1.82 -15.15
N GLY A 143 -33.87 0.56 -15.33
CA GLY A 143 -34.93 0.17 -16.28
C GLY A 143 -34.64 0.27 -17.77
N ARG A 144 -34.53 -0.88 -18.43
CA ARG A 144 -34.87 -1.04 -19.84
C ARG A 144 -36.33 -0.58 -20.06
N GLY A 145 -36.51 0.51 -20.79
CA GLY A 145 -37.83 0.83 -21.39
C GLY A 145 -38.20 2.28 -21.35
N ALA A 146 -37.81 3.07 -22.35
CA ALA A 146 -38.59 4.01 -23.14
C ALA A 146 -37.69 5.09 -23.80
N PRO A 147 -37.84 5.42 -25.06
CA PRO A 147 -37.14 6.52 -25.70
C PRO A 147 -37.80 7.84 -25.33
N GLY A 148 -37.05 8.72 -24.68
CA GLY A 148 -37.46 10.12 -24.47
C GLY A 148 -37.85 10.48 -23.05
N GLY A 149 -36.87 10.92 -22.27
CA GLY A 149 -37.12 11.54 -20.97
C GLY A 149 -35.83 11.90 -20.27
N ALA A 150 -35.62 13.15 -19.97
CA ALA A 150 -34.53 13.66 -19.13
C ALA A 150 -34.44 12.83 -17.86
N GLY A 151 -33.21 12.43 -17.44
CA GLY A 151 -32.92 11.57 -16.31
C GLY A 151 -33.63 12.01 -15.02
N GLY A 152 -34.80 11.39 -14.77
CA GLY A 152 -35.54 11.57 -13.53
C GLY A 152 -34.88 10.74 -12.44
N ARG A 153 -34.39 11.37 -11.39
CA ARG A 153 -34.15 10.73 -10.10
C ARG A 153 -35.43 9.98 -9.72
N ASP A 154 -35.34 8.69 -9.42
CA ASP A 154 -36.47 8.02 -8.78
C ASP A 154 -36.76 8.74 -7.46
N ILE A 155 -37.86 9.51 -7.47
CA ILE A 155 -38.28 10.32 -6.31
C ILE A 155 -38.73 9.45 -5.12
N PHE A 156 -38.82 8.14 -5.30
CA PHE A 156 -39.19 7.16 -4.28
C PHE A 156 -37.99 6.33 -3.81
N ALA A 157 -36.82 6.45 -4.46
CA ALA A 157 -35.63 5.83 -3.95
C ALA A 157 -35.18 6.52 -2.66
N ASP A 158 -35.09 5.76 -1.57
CA ASP A 158 -34.51 6.25 -0.33
C ASP A 158 -32.98 6.15 -0.46
N PRO A 159 -32.26 7.30 -0.55
CA PRO A 159 -30.82 7.29 -0.70
C PRO A 159 -30.08 6.66 0.50
N PHE A 160 -30.78 6.41 1.61
CA PHE A 160 -30.21 5.78 2.81
C PHE A 160 -30.49 4.27 2.90
N LEU A 161 -31.44 3.74 2.13
CA LEU A 161 -31.86 2.35 2.23
C LEU A 161 -31.62 1.53 0.94
N ASP A 162 -31.55 2.17 -0.22
CA ASP A 162 -31.67 1.47 -1.51
C ASP A 162 -30.36 1.35 -2.32
N ALA A 163 -29.27 2.00 -1.92
CA ALA A 163 -27.98 1.85 -2.57
C ALA A 163 -26.92 1.45 -1.55
N PRO A 164 -26.32 0.25 -1.67
CA PRO A 164 -25.06 0.00 -0.98
C PRO A 164 -24.06 1.05 -1.44
N GLU A 165 -23.48 1.81 -0.49
CA GLU A 165 -22.38 2.72 -0.81
C GLU A 165 -21.26 1.93 -1.46
N GLU A 166 -20.99 2.21 -2.73
CA GLU A 166 -19.82 1.65 -3.39
C GLU A 166 -18.56 2.17 -2.67
N PRO A 167 -17.59 1.28 -2.38
CA PRO A 167 -16.38 1.71 -1.67
C PRO A 167 -15.66 2.77 -2.50
N PRO A 168 -15.35 3.95 -1.93
CA PRO A 168 -14.64 5.00 -2.65
C PRO A 168 -13.22 4.57 -2.99
N LEU A 169 -12.63 5.21 -3.99
CA LEU A 169 -11.21 5.06 -4.29
C LEU A 169 -10.36 5.58 -3.12
N GLY A 170 -9.32 4.83 -2.74
CA GLY A 170 -8.32 5.24 -1.77
C GLY A 170 -6.94 5.32 -2.41
N LEU A 171 -6.21 6.39 -2.19
CA LEU A 171 -4.85 6.57 -2.68
C LEU A 171 -3.86 6.59 -1.51
N LEU A 172 -2.93 5.64 -1.51
CA LEU A 172 -1.74 5.67 -0.67
C LEU A 172 -0.56 6.14 -1.52
N MET A 173 -0.05 7.33 -1.24
CA MET A 173 1.13 7.87 -1.89
C MET A 173 2.35 7.62 -1.02
N LEU A 174 3.35 6.91 -1.55
CA LEU A 174 4.63 6.64 -0.90
C LEU A 174 5.69 7.54 -1.51
N ARG A 175 6.30 8.42 -0.70
CA ARG A 175 7.26 9.42 -1.17
C ARG A 175 8.65 9.22 -0.57
N GLU A 176 9.65 9.58 -1.36
CA GLU A 176 11.01 9.68 -0.86
C GLU A 176 11.23 11.02 -0.16
N GLY A 177 11.77 10.98 1.06
CA GLY A 177 12.28 12.17 1.73
C GLY A 177 13.75 12.39 1.41
N GLY A 178 14.18 13.65 1.40
CA GLY A 178 15.56 14.04 1.21
C GLY A 178 15.71 15.23 0.27
N ARG A 179 16.91 15.83 0.27
CA ARG A 179 17.24 16.98 -0.59
C ARG A 179 17.73 16.58 -1.97
N ASP A 180 17.99 15.30 -2.16
CA ASP A 180 18.48 14.66 -3.38
C ASP A 180 17.34 14.24 -4.34
N ILE A 181 16.09 14.44 -3.95
CA ILE A 181 14.93 14.13 -4.77
C ILE A 181 14.75 15.18 -5.86
N PRO A 182 14.66 14.78 -7.14
CA PRO A 182 14.46 15.74 -8.23
C PRO A 182 13.16 16.54 -8.05
N PRO A 183 13.17 17.86 -8.20
CA PRO A 183 11.96 18.69 -8.07
C PRO A 183 10.82 18.26 -9.01
N ALA A 184 11.14 17.78 -10.22
CA ALA A 184 10.16 17.29 -11.17
C ALA A 184 9.41 16.05 -10.67
N GLN A 185 10.08 15.18 -9.92
CA GLN A 185 9.47 14.01 -9.29
C GLN A 185 8.44 14.45 -8.24
N SER A 186 8.84 15.28 -7.29
CA SER A 186 7.97 15.82 -6.25
C SER A 186 6.77 16.58 -6.84
N SER A 187 7.00 17.41 -7.87
CA SER A 187 5.92 18.17 -8.52
C SER A 187 4.87 17.27 -9.19
N LEU A 188 5.27 16.15 -9.77
CA LEU A 188 4.31 15.22 -10.37
C LEU A 188 3.48 14.53 -9.29
N ALA A 189 4.10 14.10 -8.19
CA ALA A 189 3.38 13.52 -7.07
C ALA A 189 2.37 14.51 -6.47
N ASP A 190 2.78 15.79 -6.28
CA ASP A 190 1.89 16.85 -5.80
C ASP A 190 0.70 17.08 -6.73
N LEU A 191 0.92 17.05 -8.06
CA LEU A 191 -0.15 17.19 -9.04
C LEU A 191 -1.15 16.02 -8.96
N VAL A 192 -0.67 14.78 -8.85
CA VAL A 192 -1.54 13.59 -8.70
C VAL A 192 -2.36 13.67 -7.40
N LEU A 193 -1.74 14.12 -6.31
CA LEU A 193 -2.44 14.31 -5.03
C LEU A 193 -3.52 15.40 -5.13
N GLN A 194 -3.23 16.51 -5.81
CA GLN A 194 -4.20 17.59 -6.04
C GLN A 194 -5.40 17.07 -6.84
N GLU A 195 -5.19 16.41 -7.96
CA GLU A 195 -6.25 15.80 -8.77
C GLU A 195 -7.11 14.80 -7.96
N ALA A 196 -6.47 14.00 -7.10
CA ALA A 196 -7.16 13.06 -6.24
C ALA A 196 -8.06 13.78 -5.22
N HIS A 197 -7.57 14.84 -4.59
CA HIS A 197 -8.34 15.65 -3.65
C HIS A 197 -9.53 16.36 -4.31
N ASP A 198 -9.34 16.89 -5.52
CA ASP A 198 -10.38 17.64 -6.24
C ASP A 198 -11.61 16.78 -6.59
N VAL A 199 -11.43 15.46 -6.70
CA VAL A 199 -12.52 14.51 -6.98
C VAL A 199 -12.96 13.68 -5.77
N GLY A 200 -12.46 14.00 -4.58
CA GLY A 200 -12.87 13.36 -3.33
C GLY A 200 -12.32 11.97 -3.09
N VAL A 201 -11.19 11.62 -3.70
CA VAL A 201 -10.44 10.40 -3.38
C VAL A 201 -9.91 10.50 -1.95
N ARG A 202 -10.03 9.42 -1.16
CA ARG A 202 -9.41 9.35 0.17
C ARG A 202 -7.90 9.18 0.02
N VAL A 203 -7.14 10.20 0.41
CA VAL A 203 -5.68 10.22 0.25
C VAL A 203 -4.99 10.02 1.60
N HIS A 204 -3.96 9.19 1.59
CA HIS A 204 -2.96 9.11 2.65
C HIS A 204 -1.56 9.17 2.06
N GLU A 205 -0.73 10.05 2.61
CA GLU A 205 0.66 10.22 2.20
C GLU A 205 1.60 9.67 3.26
N VAL A 206 2.59 8.91 2.83
CA VAL A 206 3.70 8.41 3.66
C VAL A 206 5.00 8.84 3.03
N SER A 207 5.78 9.62 3.75
CA SER A 207 7.10 10.06 3.32
C SER A 207 8.18 9.42 4.18
N SER A 208 9.24 8.91 3.55
CA SER A 208 10.43 8.49 4.30
C SER A 208 11.18 9.72 4.82
N GLU A 209 11.99 9.55 5.85
CA GLU A 209 13.00 10.53 6.20
C GLU A 209 14.18 10.49 5.21
N ALA A 210 15.05 11.53 5.27
CA ALA A 210 16.29 11.52 4.51
C ALA A 210 17.23 10.40 5.01
N GLY A 211 18.06 9.87 4.12
CA GLY A 211 19.01 8.80 4.44
C GLY A 211 19.43 8.02 3.21
N HIS A 212 20.21 6.97 3.44
CA HIS A 212 20.59 6.04 2.37
C HIS A 212 19.34 5.41 1.72
N PRO A 213 19.30 5.15 0.39
CA PRO A 213 18.14 4.55 -0.27
C PRO A 213 17.61 3.28 0.39
N ALA A 214 18.49 2.39 0.88
CA ALA A 214 18.08 1.19 1.59
C ALA A 214 17.34 1.49 2.90
N VAL A 215 17.74 2.55 3.62
CA VAL A 215 17.10 2.99 4.87
C VAL A 215 15.73 3.60 4.60
N ARG A 216 15.64 4.47 3.60
CA ARG A 216 14.36 5.06 3.14
C ARG A 216 13.36 3.98 2.74
N LEU A 217 13.81 3.01 1.96
CA LEU A 217 12.97 1.87 1.55
C LEU A 217 12.51 1.04 2.74
N ALA A 218 13.44 0.74 3.67
CA ALA A 218 13.15 -0.06 4.85
C ALA A 218 12.08 0.59 5.73
N GLU A 219 12.19 1.88 5.97
CA GLU A 219 11.25 2.67 6.75
C GLU A 219 9.81 2.56 6.21
N VAL A 220 9.63 2.84 4.91
CA VAL A 220 8.31 2.82 4.28
C VAL A 220 7.75 1.38 4.20
N MET A 221 8.60 0.40 3.92
CA MET A 221 8.18 -1.00 3.90
C MET A 221 7.75 -1.49 5.28
N ALA A 222 8.45 -1.12 6.35
CA ALA A 222 8.06 -1.46 7.71
C ALA A 222 6.70 -0.86 8.07
N LEU A 223 6.50 0.43 7.78
CA LEU A 223 5.21 1.09 8.02
C LEU A 223 4.07 0.39 7.28
N THR A 224 4.25 0.05 6.00
CA THR A 224 3.21 -0.61 5.19
C THR A 224 2.95 -2.07 5.61
N ASP A 225 3.93 -2.76 6.18
CA ASP A 225 3.72 -4.08 6.80
C ASP A 225 2.84 -3.97 8.07
N PHE A 226 3.07 -2.96 8.93
CA PHE A 226 2.19 -2.65 10.06
C PHE A 226 0.79 -2.21 9.60
N LEU A 227 0.70 -1.34 8.59
CA LEU A 227 -0.56 -0.91 7.97
C LEU A 227 -1.40 -2.12 7.54
N SER A 228 -0.82 -3.06 6.82
CA SER A 228 -1.51 -4.27 6.36
C SER A 228 -2.02 -5.13 7.53
N THR A 229 -1.27 -5.17 8.62
CA THR A 229 -1.67 -5.89 9.84
C THR A 229 -2.83 -5.20 10.55
N TYR A 230 -2.77 -3.87 10.70
CA TYR A 230 -3.85 -3.10 11.32
C TYR A 230 -5.11 -3.06 10.46
N ALA A 231 -4.97 -3.03 9.13
CA ALA A 231 -6.10 -3.16 8.23
C ALA A 231 -6.82 -4.52 8.41
N ALA A 232 -6.07 -5.62 8.55
CA ALA A 232 -6.66 -6.92 8.85
C ALA A 232 -7.43 -6.91 10.18
N LEU A 233 -6.82 -6.38 11.24
CA LEU A 233 -7.44 -6.29 12.56
C LEU A 233 -8.68 -5.39 12.56
N GLY A 234 -8.65 -4.27 11.85
CA GLY A 234 -9.79 -3.37 11.67
C GLY A 234 -10.98 -4.04 10.97
N LEU A 235 -10.70 -4.99 10.08
CA LEU A 235 -11.71 -5.82 9.42
C LEU A 235 -12.14 -7.05 10.25
N GLY A 236 -11.65 -7.22 11.47
CA GLY A 236 -11.92 -8.39 12.30
C GLY A 236 -11.27 -9.68 11.78
N LEU A 237 -10.23 -9.57 10.95
CA LEU A 237 -9.54 -10.71 10.37
C LEU A 237 -8.28 -11.06 11.19
N ASP A 238 -7.97 -12.35 11.29
CA ASP A 238 -6.68 -12.81 11.81
C ASP A 238 -5.59 -12.62 10.74
N PRO A 239 -4.60 -11.72 10.96
CA PRO A 239 -3.52 -11.47 10.02
C PRO A 239 -2.54 -12.66 9.90
N SER A 240 -2.51 -13.57 10.87
CA SER A 240 -1.58 -14.70 10.90
C SER A 240 -2.01 -15.84 9.99
N THR A 241 -3.31 -15.98 9.72
CA THR A 241 -3.89 -17.07 8.94
C THR A 241 -4.40 -16.62 7.58
N ASN A 242 -4.43 -17.55 6.63
CA ASN A 242 -5.13 -17.40 5.36
C ASN A 242 -5.54 -18.80 4.87
N PRO A 243 -6.80 -19.21 5.11
CA PRO A 243 -7.25 -20.56 4.81
C PRO A 243 -7.16 -20.92 3.31
N HIS A 244 -7.41 -19.95 2.42
CA HIS A 244 -7.30 -20.20 0.97
C HIS A 244 -5.86 -20.46 0.54
N VAL A 245 -4.89 -19.73 1.10
CA VAL A 245 -3.46 -19.98 0.86
C VAL A 245 -3.02 -21.31 1.47
N ALA A 246 -3.56 -21.69 2.64
CA ALA A 246 -3.29 -22.99 3.25
C ALA A 246 -3.78 -24.13 2.36
N ASN A 247 -4.99 -24.02 1.82
CA ASN A 247 -5.55 -25.00 0.89
C ASN A 247 -4.73 -25.12 -0.39
N LEU A 248 -4.28 -24.00 -0.95
CA LEU A 248 -3.41 -23.98 -2.14
C LEU A 248 -2.09 -24.74 -1.89
N ARG A 249 -1.47 -24.52 -0.72
CA ARG A 249 -0.24 -25.22 -0.33
C ARG A 249 -0.47 -26.71 -0.09
N ALA A 250 -1.58 -27.08 0.54
CA ALA A 250 -1.95 -28.47 0.75
C ALA A 250 -2.16 -29.23 -0.58
N ALA A 251 -2.58 -28.53 -1.64
CA ALA A 251 -2.68 -29.06 -3.00
C ALA A 251 -1.34 -29.15 -3.74
N GLY A 252 -0.20 -28.88 -3.07
CA GLY A 252 1.15 -28.99 -3.64
C GLY A 252 1.62 -27.77 -4.45
N HIS A 253 0.93 -26.64 -4.31
CA HIS A 253 1.34 -25.37 -4.93
C HIS A 253 1.97 -24.43 -3.89
N PRO A 254 3.07 -23.70 -4.24
CA PRO A 254 3.80 -22.84 -3.32
C PRO A 254 3.03 -21.58 -2.87
#